data_6c47ddcae97c29b4acee2b4f711a5a1a
#
_entry.id   6c47ddcae97c29b4acee2b4f711a5a1a
#
_cell.length_a   1.000
_cell.length_b   1.000
_cell.length_c   1.000
_cell.angle_alpha   90.00
_cell.angle_beta   90.00
_cell.angle_gamma   90.00
#
_symmetry.space_group_name_H-M   'P 1'
#
loop_
_entity.id
_entity.type
_entity.pdbx_description
1 polymer ?
#
loop_
_entity_poly.entity_id
_entity_poly.type
_entity_poly.pdbx_seq_one_letter_code
_entity_poly.pdbx_strand_id
1 'polypeptide(L)'
;KLDKKDPNDHVLKKDYVWKDLASKQNDDYIDWIGHATFLIKLGATTIITDPVFSKNAGPLIFGPKRYVEPALNLNEIPKIDLFLLTHNHYDHQDMGTIRKFPYKDAKVIVPLKLGKYFTKNNYKDVNEIDWYQTIEKNDLKITMLPAVHWSKRSLTDTNKTLWGSFLIEYRDKKILFACDTGYGNIYKEIGKKFGSIDLTIINIGAYNFKPMFEKSIYHTNPEEALQIAKDLG
;
A
#
# COMPACT_ATOMS: atom_id res chain seq x y z
N LYS A 1 7.12 -3.59 28.78
CA LYS A 1 8.20 -3.90 27.82
C LYS A 1 7.66 -5.04 26.97
N LEU A 2 7.39 -4.79 25.68
CA LEU A 2 7.18 -5.84 24.70
C LEU A 2 8.47 -6.64 24.64
N ASP A 3 8.37 -7.95 24.85
CA ASP A 3 9.51 -8.86 24.73
C ASP A 3 10.00 -8.79 23.28
N LYS A 4 11.13 -8.12 23.07
CA LYS A 4 11.76 -7.97 21.75
C LYS A 4 12.49 -9.26 21.38
N LYS A 5 11.79 -10.37 21.31
CA LYS A 5 12.31 -11.53 20.57
C LYS A 5 12.13 -11.22 19.09
N ASP A 6 13.23 -10.91 18.44
CA ASP A 6 13.32 -10.82 16.97
C ASP A 6 12.73 -12.11 16.39
N PRO A 7 11.69 -12.05 15.55
CA PRO A 7 11.18 -13.26 14.92
C PRO A 7 12.09 -13.70 13.77
N ASN A 8 13.38 -13.89 14.06
CA ASN A 8 14.42 -14.21 13.06
C ASN A 8 14.05 -15.45 12.22
N ASP A 9 13.28 -16.38 12.80
CA ASP A 9 12.87 -17.60 12.12
C ASP A 9 11.68 -17.41 11.17
N HIS A 10 11.03 -16.24 11.20
CA HIS A 10 9.87 -15.93 10.36
C HIS A 10 10.18 -14.98 9.19
N VAL A 11 11.42 -14.48 9.12
CA VAL A 11 11.84 -13.56 8.07
C VAL A 11 12.64 -14.32 7.01
N LEU A 12 12.15 -14.31 5.78
CA LEU A 12 12.85 -14.93 4.66
C LEU A 12 14.19 -14.25 4.41
N LYS A 13 15.23 -15.06 4.15
CA LYS A 13 16.54 -14.54 3.77
C LYS A 13 16.47 -13.85 2.41
N LYS A 14 17.19 -12.73 2.26
CA LYS A 14 17.20 -11.95 1.00
C LYS A 14 17.57 -12.79 -0.22
N ASP A 15 18.52 -13.69 -0.12
CA ASP A 15 18.91 -14.59 -1.21
C ASP A 15 17.77 -15.50 -1.67
N TYR A 16 16.90 -15.91 -0.74
CA TYR A 16 15.72 -16.69 -1.08
C TYR A 16 14.72 -15.83 -1.85
N VAL A 17 14.43 -14.63 -1.37
CA VAL A 17 13.52 -13.67 -2.03
C VAL A 17 14.00 -13.36 -3.45
N TRP A 18 15.31 -13.14 -3.64
CA TRP A 18 15.91 -12.91 -4.95
C TRP A 18 15.73 -14.09 -5.91
N LYS A 19 16.00 -15.30 -5.46
CA LYS A 19 15.82 -16.51 -6.26
C LYS A 19 14.38 -16.74 -6.65
N ASP A 20 13.46 -16.50 -5.71
CA ASP A 20 12.03 -16.61 -5.93
C ASP A 20 11.55 -15.61 -6.98
N LEU A 21 11.88 -14.32 -6.84
CA LEU A 21 11.55 -13.29 -7.83
C LEU A 21 12.15 -13.58 -9.21
N ALA A 22 13.41 -14.05 -9.26
CA ALA A 22 14.06 -14.39 -10.51
C ALA A 22 13.37 -15.56 -11.22
N SER A 23 12.82 -16.53 -10.47
CA SER A 23 12.09 -17.67 -11.03
C SER A 23 10.72 -17.30 -11.61
N LYS A 24 10.13 -16.19 -11.16
CA LYS A 24 8.76 -15.75 -11.53
C LYS A 24 8.73 -14.65 -12.59
N GLN A 25 9.82 -14.40 -13.31
CA GLN A 25 9.90 -13.28 -14.27
C GLN A 25 8.79 -13.26 -15.33
N ASN A 26 8.25 -14.41 -15.69
CA ASN A 26 7.18 -14.55 -16.68
C ASN A 26 5.79 -14.79 -16.07
N ASP A 27 5.70 -14.89 -14.76
CA ASP A 27 4.45 -15.19 -14.06
C ASP A 27 3.80 -13.91 -13.51
N ASP A 28 2.49 -13.99 -13.28
CA ASP A 28 1.79 -13.01 -12.43
C ASP A 28 2.08 -13.36 -10.98
N TYR A 29 2.44 -12.35 -10.16
CA TYR A 29 2.74 -12.57 -8.75
C TYR A 29 2.36 -11.38 -7.87
N ILE A 30 2.22 -11.65 -6.57
CA ILE A 30 2.09 -10.66 -5.51
C ILE A 30 3.10 -11.02 -4.43
N ASP A 31 4.08 -10.16 -4.21
CA ASP A 31 5.12 -10.34 -3.20
C ASP A 31 5.06 -9.23 -2.15
N TRP A 32 5.00 -9.64 -0.89
CA TRP A 32 5.04 -8.71 0.24
C TRP A 32 6.49 -8.33 0.56
N ILE A 33 6.82 -7.07 0.36
CA ILE A 33 8.17 -6.52 0.61
C ILE A 33 8.34 -6.09 2.06
N GLY A 34 7.24 -5.73 2.71
CA GLY A 34 7.21 -5.33 4.13
C GLY A 34 6.29 -4.13 4.37
N HIS A 35 5.68 -4.10 5.54
CA HIS A 35 4.64 -3.13 5.90
C HIS A 35 3.52 -3.12 4.84
N ALA A 36 3.19 -1.97 4.26
CA ALA A 36 2.19 -1.84 3.18
C ALA A 36 2.81 -1.91 1.77
N THR A 37 4.10 -2.26 1.66
CA THR A 37 4.80 -2.35 0.37
C THR A 37 4.62 -3.72 -0.25
N PHE A 38 3.97 -3.77 -1.40
CA PHE A 38 3.83 -4.97 -2.23
C PHE A 38 4.39 -4.72 -3.62
N LEU A 39 5.01 -5.74 -4.20
CA LEU A 39 5.27 -5.84 -5.63
C LEU A 39 4.19 -6.72 -6.24
N ILE A 40 3.47 -6.20 -7.23
CA ILE A 40 2.39 -6.89 -7.92
C ILE A 40 2.73 -6.88 -9.41
N LYS A 41 2.94 -8.04 -10.00
CA LYS A 41 3.15 -8.19 -11.43
C LYS A 41 1.93 -8.84 -12.05
N LEU A 42 1.35 -8.17 -13.04
CA LEU A 42 0.19 -8.65 -13.79
C LEU A 42 0.47 -8.44 -15.28
N GLY A 43 0.67 -9.51 -15.99
CA GLY A 43 1.13 -9.49 -17.38
C GLY A 43 2.45 -8.73 -17.54
N ALA A 44 2.46 -7.71 -18.37
CA ALA A 44 3.64 -6.89 -18.65
C ALA A 44 3.81 -5.70 -17.67
N THR A 45 2.94 -5.55 -16.68
CA THR A 45 2.92 -4.38 -15.78
C THR A 45 3.34 -4.77 -14.37
N THR A 46 4.34 -4.08 -13.83
CA THR A 46 4.78 -4.22 -12.45
C THR A 46 4.35 -3.01 -11.63
N ILE A 47 3.64 -3.26 -10.56
CA ILE A 47 3.07 -2.26 -9.64
C ILE A 47 3.83 -2.31 -8.32
N ILE A 48 4.08 -1.15 -7.73
CA ILE A 48 4.49 -1.06 -6.33
C ILE A 48 3.46 -0.26 -5.53
N THR A 49 3.11 -0.75 -4.35
CA THR A 49 2.17 -0.07 -3.44
C THR A 49 2.91 0.50 -2.24
N ASP A 50 2.53 1.70 -1.82
CA ASP A 50 3.00 2.39 -0.59
C ASP A 50 4.47 2.06 -0.24
N PRO A 51 5.45 2.34 -1.13
CA PRO A 51 6.81 1.86 -0.90
C PRO A 51 7.51 2.62 0.22
N VAL A 52 7.84 1.88 1.29
CA VAL A 52 8.56 2.37 2.47
C VAL A 52 9.85 1.60 2.65
N PHE A 53 10.98 2.23 2.35
CA PHE A 53 12.32 1.66 2.49
C PHE A 53 13.16 2.37 3.56
N SER A 54 12.64 3.46 4.15
CA SER A 54 13.27 4.15 5.27
C SER A 54 13.18 3.34 6.56
N LYS A 55 14.17 3.53 7.44
CA LYS A 55 14.22 2.86 8.74
C LYS A 55 13.17 3.37 9.73
N ASN A 56 12.70 4.59 9.55
CA ASN A 56 11.79 5.28 10.46
C ASN A 56 10.57 5.79 9.72
N ALA A 57 9.40 5.65 10.33
CA ALA A 57 8.15 6.24 9.88
C ALA A 57 7.91 7.59 10.58
N GLY A 58 8.55 8.64 10.10
CA GLY A 58 8.43 9.99 10.68
C GLY A 58 9.27 11.02 9.96
N PRO A 59 9.20 12.30 10.40
CA PRO A 59 10.03 13.34 9.82
C PRO A 59 11.51 13.11 10.14
N LEU A 60 12.37 13.14 9.12
CA LEU A 60 13.82 12.92 9.21
C LEU A 60 14.17 11.58 9.87
N ILE A 61 14.75 11.62 11.08
CA ILE A 61 15.17 10.46 11.86
C ILE A 61 14.19 10.13 12.99
N PHE A 62 13.10 10.87 13.12
CA PHE A 62 12.11 10.68 14.18
C PHE A 62 11.02 9.69 13.75
N GLY A 63 10.21 9.27 14.71
CA GLY A 63 9.11 8.34 14.51
C GLY A 63 9.45 6.88 14.81
N PRO A 64 8.46 6.00 14.74
CA PRO A 64 8.65 4.58 14.97
C PRO A 64 9.69 3.97 14.02
N LYS A 65 10.56 3.14 14.57
CA LYS A 65 11.50 2.34 13.77
C LYS A 65 10.81 1.08 13.30
N ARG A 66 11.15 0.62 12.09
CA ARG A 66 10.69 -0.67 11.63
C ARG A 66 11.39 -1.80 12.42
N TYR A 67 10.67 -2.88 12.64
CA TYR A 67 11.19 -4.06 13.35
C TYR A 67 11.94 -4.99 12.41
N VAL A 68 11.45 -5.15 11.18
CA VAL A 68 12.00 -6.04 10.15
C VAL A 68 12.40 -5.21 8.95
N GLU A 69 13.60 -5.42 8.44
CA GLU A 69 14.05 -4.76 7.21
C GLU A 69 13.18 -5.19 6.00
N PRO A 70 13.04 -4.36 4.96
CA PRO A 70 12.34 -4.76 3.74
C PRO A 70 12.98 -6.02 3.13
N ALA A 71 12.16 -6.86 2.52
CA ALA A 71 12.62 -8.08 1.85
C ALA A 71 13.68 -7.81 0.75
N LEU A 72 13.59 -6.62 0.12
CA LEU A 72 14.55 -6.12 -0.87
C LEU A 72 15.02 -4.73 -0.48
N ASN A 73 16.19 -4.31 -0.96
CA ASN A 73 16.60 -2.91 -0.90
C ASN A 73 15.96 -2.13 -2.07
N LEU A 74 15.88 -0.81 -1.95
CA LEU A 74 15.28 0.05 -2.99
C LEU A 74 15.96 -0.06 -4.36
N ASN A 75 17.25 -0.31 -4.39
CA ASN A 75 18.03 -0.48 -5.63
C ASN A 75 17.96 -1.90 -6.21
N GLU A 76 17.28 -2.81 -5.50
CA GLU A 76 17.14 -4.21 -5.89
C GLU A 76 15.75 -4.53 -6.46
N ILE A 77 14.78 -3.61 -6.36
CA ILE A 77 13.44 -3.81 -6.91
C ILE A 77 13.48 -3.88 -8.43
N PRO A 78 12.61 -4.69 -9.06
CA PRO A 78 12.51 -4.74 -10.53
C PRO A 78 12.04 -3.38 -11.08
N LYS A 79 12.05 -3.27 -12.41
CA LYS A 79 11.46 -2.08 -13.07
C LYS A 79 10.00 -1.94 -12.68
N ILE A 80 9.61 -0.75 -12.25
CA ILE A 80 8.26 -0.42 -11.84
C ILE A 80 7.58 0.41 -12.93
N ASP A 81 6.40 0.00 -13.34
CA ASP A 81 5.55 0.67 -14.33
C ASP A 81 4.46 1.53 -13.68
N LEU A 82 3.95 1.11 -12.51
CA LEU A 82 2.94 1.82 -11.72
C LEU A 82 3.38 1.98 -10.27
N PHE A 83 3.26 3.19 -9.75
CA PHE A 83 3.46 3.53 -8.34
C PHE A 83 2.12 3.96 -7.75
N LEU A 84 1.58 3.19 -6.80
CA LEU A 84 0.33 3.49 -6.10
C LEU A 84 0.64 3.97 -4.70
N LEU A 85 0.03 5.09 -4.28
CA LEU A 85 0.10 5.58 -2.91
C LEU A 85 -1.32 5.79 -2.37
N THR A 86 -1.63 5.20 -1.21
CA THR A 86 -2.99 5.22 -0.63
C THR A 86 -3.28 6.46 0.19
N HIS A 87 -2.33 6.97 0.95
CA HIS A 87 -2.50 8.16 1.79
C HIS A 87 -1.15 8.73 2.24
N ASN A 88 -1.18 9.82 3.05
CA ASN A 88 0.02 10.60 3.37
C ASN A 88 0.64 10.33 4.74
N HIS A 89 0.24 9.30 5.49
CA HIS A 89 0.94 8.94 6.73
C HIS A 89 2.40 8.61 6.47
N TYR A 90 3.26 8.76 7.48
CA TYR A 90 4.71 8.65 7.30
C TYR A 90 5.18 7.24 6.96
N ASP A 91 4.42 6.24 7.38
CA ASP A 91 4.65 4.82 7.12
C ASP A 91 4.04 4.31 5.81
N HIS A 92 3.49 5.22 4.98
CA HIS A 92 3.01 4.97 3.61
C HIS A 92 3.67 5.93 2.62
N GLN A 93 3.58 7.24 2.84
CA GLN A 93 4.28 8.23 2.03
C GLN A 93 5.70 8.45 2.55
N ASP A 94 6.60 7.56 2.24
CA ASP A 94 8.02 7.69 2.59
C ASP A 94 8.75 8.64 1.64
N MET A 95 9.01 9.86 2.10
CA MET A 95 9.72 10.87 1.31
C MET A 95 11.18 10.49 1.01
N GLY A 96 11.80 9.65 1.84
CA GLY A 96 13.13 9.10 1.59
C GLY A 96 13.11 8.21 0.35
N THR A 97 12.14 7.31 0.30
CA THR A 97 11.90 6.43 -0.84
C THR A 97 11.50 7.23 -2.08
N ILE A 98 10.51 8.15 -1.98
CA ILE A 98 10.05 8.96 -3.13
C ILE A 98 11.21 9.71 -3.78
N ARG A 99 12.11 10.32 -3.00
CA ARG A 99 13.29 11.02 -3.51
C ARG A 99 14.28 10.12 -4.23
N LYS A 100 14.55 8.93 -3.68
CA LYS A 100 15.58 8.00 -4.15
C LYS A 100 15.07 6.95 -5.13
N PHE A 101 13.75 6.88 -5.36
CA PHE A 101 13.13 5.89 -6.23
C PHE A 101 13.75 5.90 -7.62
N PRO A 102 14.21 4.75 -8.14
CA PRO A 102 15.00 4.71 -9.38
C PRO A 102 14.17 4.93 -10.64
N TYR A 103 12.87 4.62 -10.62
CA TYR A 103 12.00 4.64 -11.81
C TYR A 103 11.08 5.87 -11.80
N LYS A 104 11.63 7.06 -12.16
CA LYS A 104 10.89 8.33 -12.19
C LYS A 104 9.92 8.48 -13.37
N ASP A 105 9.99 7.59 -14.32
CA ASP A 105 9.09 7.44 -15.47
C ASP A 105 7.91 6.51 -15.19
N ALA A 106 7.88 5.83 -14.05
CA ALA A 106 6.71 5.09 -13.61
C ALA A 106 5.47 6.02 -13.53
N LYS A 107 4.31 5.53 -14.02
CA LYS A 107 3.04 6.21 -13.83
C LYS A 107 2.67 6.19 -12.34
N VAL A 108 2.54 7.36 -11.75
CA VAL A 108 2.14 7.54 -10.36
C VAL A 108 0.64 7.78 -10.29
N ILE A 109 -0.06 7.02 -9.46
CA ILE A 109 -1.49 7.20 -9.16
C ILE A 109 -1.62 7.42 -7.66
N VAL A 110 -2.14 8.58 -7.28
CA VAL A 110 -2.23 9.02 -5.90
C VAL A 110 -3.56 9.71 -5.62
N PRO A 111 -4.00 9.76 -4.35
CA PRO A 111 -5.15 10.56 -3.95
C PRO A 111 -4.96 12.06 -4.23
N LEU A 112 -6.06 12.78 -4.36
CA LEU A 112 -6.08 14.24 -4.53
C LEU A 112 -5.17 14.96 -3.53
N LYS A 113 -4.40 15.93 -4.04
CA LYS A 113 -3.45 16.81 -3.34
C LYS A 113 -2.14 16.15 -2.91
N LEU A 114 -1.85 14.91 -3.36
CA LEU A 114 -0.58 14.23 -3.09
C LEU A 114 0.41 14.30 -4.26
N GLY A 115 -0.02 14.60 -5.47
CA GLY A 115 0.82 14.64 -6.66
C GLY A 115 2.01 15.58 -6.57
N LYS A 116 1.87 16.70 -5.85
CA LYS A 116 2.94 17.68 -5.63
C LYS A 116 4.22 17.09 -5.03
N TYR A 117 4.11 16.02 -4.23
CA TYR A 117 5.27 15.35 -3.64
C TYR A 117 6.07 14.54 -4.65
N PHE A 118 5.42 14.13 -5.72
CA PHE A 118 6.04 13.40 -6.83
C PHE A 118 6.58 14.35 -7.90
N THR A 119 5.81 15.34 -8.33
CA THR A 119 6.26 16.32 -9.33
C THR A 119 7.50 17.08 -8.87
N LYS A 120 7.59 17.45 -7.59
CA LYS A 120 8.78 18.06 -6.99
C LYS A 120 10.00 17.12 -6.91
N ASN A 121 9.82 15.83 -7.14
CA ASN A 121 10.87 14.82 -7.13
C ASN A 121 11.09 14.19 -8.52
N ASN A 122 10.78 14.94 -9.59
CA ASN A 122 11.06 14.61 -10.99
C ASN A 122 10.30 13.41 -11.56
N TYR A 123 9.16 13.01 -10.97
CA TYR A 123 8.27 12.06 -11.61
C TYR A 123 7.54 12.77 -12.77
N LYS A 124 7.44 12.09 -13.91
CA LYS A 124 6.96 12.67 -15.16
C LYS A 124 5.46 12.47 -15.39
N ASP A 125 4.92 11.32 -14.96
CA ASP A 125 3.53 10.93 -15.16
C ASP A 125 2.86 10.78 -13.79
N VAL A 126 2.25 11.86 -13.28
CA VAL A 126 1.64 11.93 -11.96
C VAL A 126 0.15 12.23 -12.10
N ASN A 127 -0.66 11.32 -11.60
CA ASN A 127 -2.12 11.36 -11.71
C ASN A 127 -2.74 11.40 -10.32
N GLU A 128 -3.42 12.49 -10.00
CA GLU A 128 -4.26 12.62 -8.81
C GLU A 128 -5.67 12.17 -9.14
N ILE A 129 -6.25 11.27 -8.33
CA ILE A 129 -7.60 10.77 -8.53
C ILE A 129 -8.45 10.84 -7.27
N ASP A 130 -9.75 10.98 -7.47
CA ASP A 130 -10.78 10.95 -6.43
C ASP A 130 -11.35 9.54 -6.27
N TRP A 131 -12.13 9.31 -5.23
CA TRP A 131 -12.87 8.07 -5.06
C TRP A 131 -13.74 7.75 -6.27
N TYR A 132 -13.75 6.49 -6.66
CA TYR A 132 -14.46 5.94 -7.82
C TYR A 132 -13.93 6.40 -9.17
N GLN A 133 -12.86 7.18 -9.22
CA GLN A 133 -12.17 7.47 -10.48
C GLN A 133 -11.22 6.31 -10.84
N THR A 134 -11.16 6.04 -12.14
CA THR A 134 -10.37 4.94 -12.71
C THR A 134 -9.31 5.47 -13.67
N ILE A 135 -8.13 4.90 -13.60
CA ILE A 135 -7.07 5.08 -14.61
C ILE A 135 -6.79 3.72 -15.23
N GLU A 136 -6.68 3.72 -16.55
CA GLU A 136 -6.31 2.53 -17.31
C GLU A 136 -4.84 2.61 -17.73
N LYS A 137 -4.16 1.47 -17.69
CA LYS A 137 -2.82 1.29 -18.24
C LYS A 137 -2.65 -0.15 -18.73
N ASN A 138 -2.36 -0.31 -20.02
CA ASN A 138 -2.36 -1.62 -20.66
C ASN A 138 -3.70 -2.34 -20.41
N ASP A 139 -3.65 -3.59 -19.93
CA ASP A 139 -4.83 -4.40 -19.61
C ASP A 139 -5.34 -4.20 -18.17
N LEU A 140 -4.82 -3.18 -17.46
CA LEU A 140 -5.17 -2.90 -16.07
C LEU A 140 -6.14 -1.72 -15.96
N LYS A 141 -7.10 -1.86 -15.05
CA LYS A 141 -7.92 -0.75 -14.54
C LYS A 141 -7.62 -0.56 -13.06
N ILE A 142 -7.24 0.64 -12.70
CA ILE A 142 -6.92 1.02 -11.31
C ILE A 142 -7.97 2.01 -10.85
N THR A 143 -8.86 1.58 -10.00
CA THR A 143 -9.92 2.42 -9.43
C THR A 143 -9.58 2.75 -7.98
N MET A 144 -9.60 4.05 -7.63
CA MET A 144 -9.50 4.44 -6.24
C MET A 144 -10.84 4.27 -5.53
N LEU A 145 -10.82 3.65 -4.35
CA LEU A 145 -12.00 3.42 -3.54
C LEU A 145 -11.87 4.10 -2.17
N PRO A 146 -12.99 4.50 -1.54
CA PRO A 146 -12.95 5.01 -0.17
C PRO A 146 -12.48 3.94 0.83
N ALA A 147 -11.85 4.40 1.90
CA ALA A 147 -11.43 3.58 3.04
C ALA A 147 -11.87 4.25 4.35
N VAL A 148 -12.12 3.46 5.38
CA VAL A 148 -12.41 3.96 6.73
C VAL A 148 -11.08 4.33 7.39
N HIS A 149 -10.52 5.45 6.94
CA HIS A 149 -9.23 5.94 7.36
C HIS A 149 -9.20 7.47 7.35
N TRP A 150 -8.03 8.08 7.42
CA TRP A 150 -7.80 9.52 7.45
C TRP A 150 -6.41 9.86 6.90
N SER A 151 -6.15 11.16 6.75
CA SER A 151 -4.86 11.63 6.28
C SER A 151 -4.30 12.70 7.22
N LYS A 152 -2.99 12.65 7.49
CA LYS A 152 -2.26 13.67 8.26
C LYS A 152 -0.76 13.50 8.11
N ARG A 153 -0.05 14.63 8.02
CA ARG A 153 1.41 14.65 7.99
C ARG A 153 2.01 15.80 8.80
N SER A 154 1.20 16.77 9.17
CA SER A 154 1.60 17.93 10.00
C SER A 154 0.55 18.22 11.07
N LEU A 155 0.82 19.21 11.91
CA LEU A 155 -0.13 19.60 12.97
C LEU A 155 -1.43 20.20 12.43
N THR A 156 -1.42 20.71 11.19
CA THR A 156 -2.52 21.52 10.62
C THR A 156 -3.14 20.95 9.36
N ASP A 157 -2.77 19.71 8.94
CA ASP A 157 -3.21 19.17 7.65
C ASP A 157 -4.11 17.94 7.74
N THR A 158 -4.69 17.67 8.91
CA THR A 158 -5.64 16.57 9.08
C THR A 158 -6.74 16.63 8.02
N ASN A 159 -6.90 15.54 7.25
CA ASN A 159 -7.88 15.36 6.18
C ASN A 159 -7.83 16.44 5.07
N LYS A 160 -6.68 17.11 4.89
CA LYS A 160 -6.49 18.08 3.80
C LYS A 160 -6.05 17.44 2.48
N THR A 161 -5.64 16.20 2.50
CA THR A 161 -5.40 15.36 1.32
C THR A 161 -6.38 14.20 1.34
N LEU A 162 -6.71 13.64 0.18
CA LEU A 162 -7.54 12.46 0.11
C LEU A 162 -6.76 11.22 0.53
N TRP A 163 -7.47 10.12 0.82
CA TRP A 163 -6.95 8.78 1.12
C TRP A 163 -7.90 7.72 0.53
N GLY A 164 -7.45 6.48 0.45
CA GLY A 164 -8.31 5.39 -0.01
C GLY A 164 -7.56 4.10 -0.28
N SER A 165 -8.27 3.17 -0.88
CA SER A 165 -7.83 1.87 -1.32
C SER A 165 -7.72 1.83 -2.84
N PHE A 166 -7.09 0.81 -3.42
CA PHE A 166 -7.06 0.61 -4.87
C PHE A 166 -7.68 -0.73 -5.25
N LEU A 167 -8.69 -0.70 -6.11
CA LEU A 167 -9.17 -1.87 -6.83
C LEU A 167 -8.34 -1.99 -8.12
N ILE A 168 -7.65 -3.10 -8.26
CA ILE A 168 -6.84 -3.45 -9.42
C ILE A 168 -7.59 -4.54 -10.18
N GLU A 169 -8.06 -4.22 -11.38
CA GLU A 169 -8.74 -5.17 -12.26
C GLU A 169 -7.79 -5.56 -13.41
N TYR A 170 -7.61 -6.84 -13.60
CA TYR A 170 -6.79 -7.42 -14.65
C TYR A 170 -7.48 -8.64 -15.25
N ARG A 171 -7.85 -8.58 -16.53
CA ARG A 171 -8.66 -9.61 -17.18
C ARG A 171 -9.97 -9.86 -16.42
N ASP A 172 -10.15 -11.09 -15.91
CA ASP A 172 -11.31 -11.50 -15.12
C ASP A 172 -11.06 -11.41 -13.60
N LYS A 173 -9.87 -10.96 -13.17
CA LYS A 173 -9.46 -10.90 -11.77
C LYS A 173 -9.56 -9.50 -11.17
N LYS A 174 -9.96 -9.45 -9.90
CA LYS A 174 -10.07 -8.24 -9.10
C LYS A 174 -9.28 -8.39 -7.81
N ILE A 175 -8.34 -7.48 -7.60
CA ILE A 175 -7.52 -7.42 -6.40
C ILE A 175 -7.83 -6.11 -5.69
N LEU A 176 -8.25 -6.16 -4.44
CA LEU A 176 -8.39 -4.97 -3.61
C LEU A 176 -7.15 -4.82 -2.72
N PHE A 177 -6.36 -3.79 -2.97
CA PHE A 177 -5.37 -3.30 -2.03
C PHE A 177 -6.06 -2.32 -1.08
N ALA A 178 -6.60 -2.85 0.02
CA ALA A 178 -7.37 -2.06 1.00
C ALA A 178 -6.47 -1.15 1.83
N CYS A 179 -5.23 -1.56 2.06
CA CYS A 179 -4.25 -0.85 2.86
C CYS A 179 -4.76 -0.56 4.28
N ASP A 180 -4.51 0.62 4.85
CA ASP A 180 -4.99 1.00 6.17
C ASP A 180 -6.45 1.38 6.12
N THR A 181 -7.24 0.62 6.87
CA THR A 181 -8.69 0.85 6.99
C THR A 181 -9.24 0.22 8.26
N GLY A 182 -10.28 0.82 8.82
CA GLY A 182 -11.19 0.17 9.75
C GLY A 182 -12.34 -0.53 9.02
N TYR A 183 -13.17 -1.24 9.77
CA TYR A 183 -14.39 -1.83 9.24
C TYR A 183 -15.50 -0.77 9.06
N GLY A 184 -16.28 -0.88 7.99
CA GLY A 184 -17.43 -0.03 7.72
C GLY A 184 -18.34 -0.57 6.61
N ASN A 185 -19.59 -0.08 6.56
CA ASN A 185 -20.58 -0.52 5.58
C ASN A 185 -20.18 -0.23 4.13
N ILE A 186 -19.20 0.63 3.92
CA ILE A 186 -18.68 0.97 2.58
C ILE A 186 -18.22 -0.28 1.82
N TYR A 187 -17.72 -1.32 2.51
CA TYR A 187 -17.27 -2.55 1.86
C TYR A 187 -18.42 -3.36 1.26
N LYS A 188 -19.62 -3.35 1.90
CA LYS A 188 -20.83 -3.92 1.32
C LYS A 188 -21.29 -3.16 0.06
N GLU A 189 -21.12 -1.84 0.06
CA GLU A 189 -21.43 -1.01 -1.10
C GLU A 189 -20.44 -1.27 -2.24
N ILE A 190 -19.15 -1.40 -1.93
CA ILE A 190 -18.11 -1.76 -2.90
C ILE A 190 -18.41 -3.14 -3.51
N GLY A 191 -18.69 -4.17 -2.68
CA GLY A 191 -19.06 -5.50 -3.17
C GLY A 191 -20.29 -5.48 -4.08
N LYS A 192 -21.34 -4.72 -3.71
CA LYS A 192 -22.53 -4.55 -4.56
C LYS A 192 -22.20 -3.85 -5.89
N LYS A 193 -21.31 -2.85 -5.87
CA LYS A 193 -21.01 -2.05 -7.06
C LYS A 193 -20.06 -2.76 -8.02
N PHE A 194 -19.04 -3.42 -7.52
CA PHE A 194 -17.98 -4.01 -8.33
C PHE A 194 -18.09 -5.54 -8.48
N GLY A 195 -19.00 -6.16 -7.74
CA GLY A 195 -19.12 -7.62 -7.67
C GLY A 195 -18.01 -8.26 -6.85
N SER A 196 -17.90 -9.57 -6.90
CA SER A 196 -16.94 -10.36 -6.13
C SER A 196 -15.49 -9.91 -6.39
N ILE A 197 -14.71 -9.83 -5.31
CA ILE A 197 -13.27 -9.52 -5.31
C ILE A 197 -12.51 -10.83 -5.09
N ASP A 198 -11.61 -11.18 -6.01
CA ASP A 198 -10.86 -12.44 -5.96
C ASP A 198 -9.81 -12.45 -4.83
N LEU A 199 -9.20 -11.30 -4.53
CA LEU A 199 -8.18 -11.17 -3.50
C LEU A 199 -8.25 -9.82 -2.81
N THR A 200 -8.20 -9.84 -1.47
CA THR A 200 -8.13 -8.62 -0.65
C THR A 200 -6.83 -8.61 0.15
N ILE A 201 -6.01 -7.58 -0.06
CA ILE A 201 -4.81 -7.28 0.72
C ILE A 201 -5.21 -6.22 1.75
N ILE A 202 -5.27 -6.60 3.02
CA ILE A 202 -5.83 -5.75 4.08
C ILE A 202 -4.95 -5.78 5.33
N ASN A 203 -4.88 -4.65 6.04
CA ASN A 203 -4.19 -4.55 7.32
C ASN A 203 -4.90 -5.37 8.40
N ILE A 204 -4.12 -5.99 9.30
CA ILE A 204 -4.58 -6.66 10.52
C ILE A 204 -3.74 -6.27 11.73
N GLY A 205 -3.13 -5.10 11.68
CA GLY A 205 -2.28 -4.55 12.73
C GLY A 205 -2.74 -3.17 13.19
N ALA A 206 -2.10 -2.66 14.24
CA ALA A 206 -2.39 -1.33 14.80
C ALA A 206 -3.84 -1.10 15.29
N TYR A 207 -4.60 -2.16 15.51
CA TYR A 207 -5.98 -2.07 16.01
C TYR A 207 -6.08 -1.92 17.53
N ASN A 208 -4.99 -2.16 18.27
CA ASN A 208 -4.93 -2.05 19.71
C ASN A 208 -3.56 -1.50 20.14
N PHE A 209 -3.55 -0.37 20.84
CA PHE A 209 -2.36 0.28 21.40
C PHE A 209 -2.58 0.63 22.87
N LYS A 210 -2.70 -0.38 23.73
CA LYS A 210 -2.82 -0.17 25.18
C LYS A 210 -1.54 0.51 25.73
N PRO A 211 -1.66 1.48 26.62
CA PRO A 211 -2.91 1.99 27.26
C PRO A 211 -3.60 3.12 26.48
N MET A 212 -3.10 3.56 25.31
CA MET A 212 -3.65 4.70 24.59
C MET A 212 -5.07 4.44 24.06
N PHE A 213 -5.30 3.26 23.49
CA PHE A 213 -6.63 2.79 23.09
C PHE A 213 -6.67 1.25 23.00
N GLU A 214 -7.86 0.69 23.23
CA GLU A 214 -8.09 -0.75 23.14
C GLU A 214 -8.61 -1.19 21.77
N LYS A 215 -9.26 -0.30 21.03
CA LYS A 215 -9.79 -0.54 19.69
C LYS A 215 -9.61 0.67 18.81
N SER A 216 -9.01 0.49 17.65
CA SER A 216 -8.96 1.50 16.60
C SER A 216 -10.22 1.41 15.73
N ILE A 217 -10.75 2.56 15.31
CA ILE A 217 -11.80 2.63 14.28
C ILE A 217 -11.22 2.77 12.87
N TYR A 218 -9.91 2.94 12.76
CA TYR A 218 -9.17 3.18 11.51
C TYR A 218 -8.28 2.02 11.08
N HIS A 219 -8.21 0.95 11.89
CA HIS A 219 -7.44 -0.25 11.61
C HIS A 219 -8.25 -1.48 12.01
N THR A 220 -8.38 -2.42 11.09
CA THR A 220 -9.10 -3.67 11.33
C THR A 220 -8.31 -4.62 12.21
N ASN A 221 -9.02 -5.32 13.07
CA ASN A 221 -8.54 -6.56 13.67
C ASN A 221 -8.76 -7.74 12.69
N PRO A 222 -8.23 -8.94 12.95
CA PRO A 222 -8.38 -10.09 12.05
C PRO A 222 -9.83 -10.45 11.73
N GLU A 223 -10.75 -10.39 12.69
CA GLU A 223 -12.17 -10.71 12.52
C GLU A 223 -12.85 -9.67 11.60
N GLU A 224 -12.55 -8.38 11.81
CA GLU A 224 -13.06 -7.29 10.98
C GLU A 224 -12.51 -7.38 9.54
N ALA A 225 -11.24 -7.76 9.36
CA ALA A 225 -10.65 -7.98 8.05
C ALA A 225 -11.35 -9.13 7.30
N LEU A 226 -11.62 -10.25 7.98
CA LEU A 226 -12.40 -11.36 7.42
C LEU A 226 -13.85 -10.95 7.08
N GLN A 227 -14.46 -10.06 7.88
CA GLN A 227 -15.79 -9.56 7.59
C GLN A 227 -15.79 -8.67 6.34
N ILE A 228 -14.75 -7.83 6.16
CA ILE A 228 -14.58 -7.05 4.92
C ILE A 228 -14.50 -7.99 3.70
N ALA A 229 -13.67 -9.03 3.78
CA ALA A 229 -13.55 -9.99 2.68
C ALA A 229 -14.89 -10.66 2.34
N LYS A 230 -15.70 -11.01 3.35
CA LYS A 230 -17.05 -11.54 3.14
C LYS A 230 -18.03 -10.51 2.54
N ASP A 231 -17.94 -9.26 2.96
CA ASP A 231 -18.80 -8.17 2.45
C ASP A 231 -18.49 -7.82 0.99
N LEU A 232 -17.28 -8.13 0.54
CA LEU A 232 -16.82 -7.94 -0.84
C LEU A 232 -17.18 -9.12 -1.78
N GLY A 233 -17.67 -10.24 -1.25
CA GLY A 233 -18.07 -11.44 -2.00
C GLY A 233 -16.91 -12.36 -2.24
#